data_3f96b748c1ec659f19b7d6d2c7d2b631
#
_entry.id   3f96b748c1ec659f19b7d6d2c7d2b631
#
_cell.length_a   1.000
_cell.length_b   1.000
_cell.length_c   1.000
_cell.angle_alpha   90.00
_cell.angle_beta   90.00
_cell.angle_gamma   90.00
#
_symmetry.space_group_name_H-M   'P 1'
#
loop_
_entity.id
_entity.type
_entity.pdbx_description
1 polymer ?
#
loop_
_entity_poly.entity_id
_entity_poly.type
_entity_poly.pdbx_seq_one_letter_code
_entity_poly.pdbx_strand_id
1 'polypeptide(L)'
;YRGAAIAAKYHLLLDYHGTYKPTGLNRTYPNVVNFEGVHGLEQLKFAGSDKVDQVTYDVTMPFIRMVAGPVDYTQGAMRNGTKRTFRPVNEAPMSMGTRCRQLAEYVIFESPLSMLCDSPVFYERESECTSFIAEVPTVWEETVALDGKIGEYISMARRKGDIWYLGTLTNWEKRTMEIDLSFLGDGEWSAELYKDGVNAGTVASDYTKSIIAIPQDRKLSVTMAEGGGCALKIYKK
;
A
#
# COMPACT_ATOMS: atom_id res chain seq x y z
N TYR A 1 13.47 13.87 21.20
CA TYR A 1 12.80 13.98 22.50
C TYR A 1 12.23 15.38 22.74
N ARG A 2 13.05 16.47 22.66
CA ARG A 2 12.60 17.84 22.96
C ARG A 2 11.41 18.29 22.09
N GLY A 3 11.47 18.03 20.77
CA GLY A 3 10.37 18.36 19.84
C GLY A 3 9.09 17.60 20.18
N ALA A 4 9.18 16.30 20.47
CA ALA A 4 8.04 15.48 20.86
C ALA A 4 7.38 15.95 22.14
N ALA A 5 8.20 16.30 23.15
CA ALA A 5 7.70 16.83 24.42
C ALA A 5 7.00 18.20 24.25
N ILE A 6 7.55 19.09 23.42
CA ILE A 6 6.92 20.38 23.11
C ILE A 6 5.59 20.17 22.38
N ALA A 7 5.58 19.33 21.33
CA ALA A 7 4.36 19.03 20.59
C ALA A 7 3.27 18.42 21.49
N ALA A 8 3.63 17.50 22.38
CA ALA A 8 2.72 16.92 23.35
C ALA A 8 2.07 17.99 24.25
N LYS A 9 2.85 18.98 24.72
CA LYS A 9 2.35 20.10 25.52
C LYS A 9 1.26 20.92 24.79
N TYR A 10 1.34 20.98 23.47
CA TYR A 10 0.36 21.69 22.62
C TYR A 10 -0.67 20.76 21.98
N HIS A 11 -0.77 19.50 22.42
CA HIS A 11 -1.71 18.50 21.90
C HIS A 11 -1.56 18.24 20.38
N LEU A 12 -0.33 18.30 19.87
CA LEU A 12 -0.03 18.05 18.47
C LEU A 12 0.42 16.61 18.26
N LEU A 13 -0.11 15.97 17.23
CA LEU A 13 0.40 14.72 16.69
C LEU A 13 1.62 15.02 15.79
N LEU A 14 2.55 14.09 15.75
CA LEU A 14 3.77 14.23 14.96
C LEU A 14 3.94 13.05 14.00
N ASP A 15 4.19 13.38 12.75
CA ASP A 15 4.79 12.54 11.75
C ASP A 15 6.17 13.11 11.40
N TYR A 16 7.21 12.29 11.53
CA TYR A 16 8.59 12.72 11.29
C TYR A 16 9.03 12.38 9.87
N HIS A 17 9.30 13.41 9.07
CA HIS A 17 9.93 13.31 7.75
C HIS A 17 11.42 13.68 7.78
N GLY A 18 12.20 13.20 6.79
CA GLY A 18 13.64 13.39 6.74
C GLY A 18 14.36 12.77 7.94
N THR A 19 13.89 11.64 8.43
CA THR A 19 14.31 11.04 9.70
C THR A 19 14.68 9.56 9.56
N TYR A 20 15.00 8.94 10.67
CA TYR A 20 15.30 7.51 10.78
C TYR A 20 14.04 6.69 11.11
N LYS A 21 14.15 5.37 11.07
CA LYS A 21 13.10 4.44 11.50
C LYS A 21 12.76 4.60 12.99
N PRO A 22 11.57 4.19 13.46
CA PRO A 22 11.25 4.20 14.90
C PRO A 22 12.28 3.46 15.74
N THR A 23 12.66 4.07 16.85
CA THR A 23 13.61 3.50 17.85
C THR A 23 13.03 3.47 19.25
N GLY A 24 11.70 3.54 19.38
CA GLY A 24 10.98 3.55 20.65
C GLY A 24 10.53 4.95 21.12
N LEU A 25 10.82 6.02 20.38
CA LEU A 25 10.36 7.36 20.72
C LEU A 25 8.85 7.45 20.88
N ASN A 26 8.10 6.80 20.01
CA ASN A 26 6.64 6.71 20.04
C ASN A 26 6.09 5.95 21.26
N ARG A 27 6.89 5.13 21.94
CA ARG A 27 6.49 4.49 23.20
C ARG A 27 6.60 5.45 24.38
N THR A 28 7.56 6.38 24.32
CA THR A 28 7.73 7.42 25.34
C THR A 28 6.80 8.61 25.10
N TYR A 29 6.60 8.95 23.84
CA TYR A 29 5.76 10.06 23.37
C TYR A 29 4.71 9.55 22.39
N PRO A 30 3.52 9.12 22.88
CA PRO A 30 2.47 8.54 22.01
C PRO A 30 1.89 9.50 20.97
N ASN A 31 2.16 10.80 21.11
CA ASN A 31 1.81 11.80 20.11
C ASN A 31 2.73 11.75 18.86
N VAL A 32 3.81 10.97 18.89
CA VAL A 32 4.62 10.64 17.71
C VAL A 32 4.01 9.40 17.07
N VAL A 33 3.23 9.60 16.02
CA VAL A 33 2.42 8.55 15.43
C VAL A 33 3.09 7.87 14.23
N ASN A 34 3.95 8.59 13.50
CA ASN A 34 4.55 8.06 12.29
C ASN A 34 5.97 8.59 12.04
N PHE A 35 6.67 7.90 11.12
CA PHE A 35 8.04 8.23 10.72
C PHE A 35 8.21 7.87 9.24
N GLU A 36 8.84 8.73 8.47
CA GLU A 36 9.27 8.38 7.12
C GLU A 36 10.37 7.29 7.16
N GLY A 37 11.60 7.65 7.28
CA GLY A 37 12.75 6.75 7.37
C GLY A 37 12.85 5.69 6.27
N VAL A 38 12.38 6.02 5.06
CA VAL A 38 12.35 5.18 3.85
C VAL A 38 12.63 6.02 2.61
N HIS A 39 12.88 5.37 1.48
CA HIS A 39 12.78 5.99 0.17
C HIS A 39 11.30 5.98 -0.26
N GLY A 40 10.53 6.97 0.22
CA GLY A 40 9.10 7.08 -0.03
C GLY A 40 8.77 7.44 -1.47
N LEU A 41 7.50 7.31 -1.84
CA LEU A 41 7.05 7.57 -3.21
C LEU A 41 7.32 9.01 -3.68
N GLU A 42 7.28 9.99 -2.78
CA GLU A 42 7.57 11.38 -3.10
C GLU A 42 8.98 11.59 -3.70
N GLN A 43 9.93 10.71 -3.40
CA GLN A 43 11.28 10.78 -3.94
C GLN A 43 11.31 10.53 -5.45
N LEU A 44 10.30 9.87 -5.99
CA LEU A 44 10.22 9.55 -7.42
C LEU A 44 9.98 10.77 -8.31
N LYS A 45 9.61 11.91 -7.76
CA LYS A 45 9.47 13.17 -8.52
C LYS A 45 10.81 13.82 -8.88
N PHE A 46 11.89 13.48 -8.17
CA PHE A 46 13.20 14.13 -8.36
C PHE A 46 14.01 13.50 -9.49
N ALA A 47 14.83 14.32 -10.15
CA ALA A 47 15.72 13.87 -11.22
C ALA A 47 16.64 12.74 -10.75
N GLY A 48 16.78 11.70 -11.56
CA GLY A 48 17.60 10.53 -11.26
C GLY A 48 16.88 9.40 -10.52
N SER A 49 15.63 9.60 -10.11
CA SER A 49 14.82 8.56 -9.44
C SER A 49 14.46 7.39 -10.37
N ASP A 50 14.53 7.58 -11.67
CA ASP A 50 14.41 6.53 -12.69
C ASP A 50 15.52 5.47 -12.61
N LYS A 51 16.59 5.72 -11.87
CA LYS A 51 17.68 4.78 -11.58
C LYS A 51 17.42 3.92 -10.34
N VAL A 52 16.38 4.23 -9.57
CA VAL A 52 16.01 3.48 -8.37
C VAL A 52 15.00 2.40 -8.77
N ASP A 53 15.22 1.17 -8.37
CA ASP A 53 14.23 0.10 -8.51
C ASP A 53 13.23 0.15 -7.35
N GLN A 54 12.30 1.11 -7.44
CA GLN A 54 11.29 1.33 -6.40
C GLN A 54 10.37 0.11 -6.25
N VAL A 55 10.04 -0.57 -7.33
CA VAL A 55 9.13 -1.72 -7.30
C VAL A 55 9.72 -2.89 -6.51
N THR A 56 11.00 -3.19 -6.67
CA THR A 56 11.69 -4.19 -5.85
C THR A 56 11.91 -3.69 -4.42
N TYR A 57 12.15 -2.39 -4.23
CA TYR A 57 12.25 -1.79 -2.91
C TYR A 57 10.96 -1.97 -2.10
N ASP A 58 9.79 -1.74 -2.69
CA ASP A 58 8.50 -1.81 -2.02
C ASP A 58 8.11 -3.23 -1.56
N VAL A 59 8.59 -4.28 -2.24
CA VAL A 59 8.43 -5.67 -1.80
C VAL A 59 9.58 -6.15 -0.89
N THR A 60 10.53 -5.27 -0.59
CA THR A 60 11.63 -5.51 0.35
C THR A 60 11.39 -4.80 1.68
N MET A 61 10.93 -3.55 1.61
CA MET A 61 10.78 -2.64 2.74
C MET A 61 9.91 -3.20 3.88
N PRO A 62 8.78 -3.88 3.64
CA PRO A 62 7.97 -4.47 4.69
C PRO A 62 8.70 -5.50 5.55
N PHE A 63 9.64 -6.23 4.98
CA PHE A 63 10.41 -7.27 5.69
C PHE A 63 11.54 -6.70 6.56
N ILE A 64 11.97 -5.47 6.31
CA ILE A 64 13.10 -4.84 7.02
C ILE A 64 12.69 -3.59 7.78
N ARG A 65 12.17 -2.57 7.09
CA ARG A 65 11.87 -1.25 7.69
C ARG A 65 10.64 -1.30 8.60
N MET A 66 9.57 -1.98 8.18
CA MET A 66 8.33 -2.04 8.95
C MET A 66 8.44 -2.87 10.22
N VAL A 67 9.44 -3.73 10.35
CA VAL A 67 9.75 -4.44 11.62
C VAL A 67 10.01 -3.45 12.77
N ALA A 68 10.47 -2.24 12.47
CA ALA A 68 10.72 -1.20 13.47
C ALA A 68 9.45 -0.42 13.87
N GLY A 69 8.36 -0.52 13.10
CA GLY A 69 7.11 0.20 13.34
C GLY A 69 6.58 0.92 12.10
N PRO A 70 5.57 1.79 12.27
CA PRO A 70 4.84 2.44 11.19
C PRO A 70 5.74 3.26 10.27
N VAL A 71 5.26 3.48 9.05
CA VAL A 71 5.99 4.18 7.99
C VAL A 71 5.06 5.13 7.24
N ASP A 72 5.49 6.39 7.06
CA ASP A 72 4.88 7.28 6.10
C ASP A 72 5.63 7.17 4.77
N TYR A 73 5.00 6.46 3.82
CA TYR A 73 5.60 6.14 2.52
C TYR A 73 5.12 7.09 1.43
N THR A 74 4.01 7.80 1.64
CA THR A 74 3.37 8.69 0.66
C THR A 74 2.86 7.97 -0.61
N GLN A 75 2.21 6.81 -0.44
CA GLN A 75 1.61 6.05 -1.53
C GLN A 75 0.35 6.71 -2.10
N GLY A 76 -0.17 6.15 -3.22
CA GLY A 76 -1.46 6.52 -3.78
C GLY A 76 -1.40 7.43 -4.99
N ALA A 77 -0.28 7.49 -5.72
CA ALA A 77 -0.22 8.22 -6.97
C ALA A 77 -1.21 7.67 -8.00
N MET A 78 -1.99 8.55 -8.63
CA MET A 78 -2.95 8.20 -9.69
C MET A 78 -2.33 8.25 -11.08
N ARG A 79 -1.10 8.72 -11.22
CA ARG A 79 -0.27 8.54 -12.41
C ARG A 79 0.70 7.41 -12.19
N ASN A 80 0.60 6.38 -13.02
CA ASN A 80 1.33 5.12 -12.85
C ASN A 80 2.17 4.85 -14.09
N GLY A 81 3.41 4.46 -13.92
CA GLY A 81 4.34 4.16 -15.00
C GLY A 81 4.86 2.72 -14.94
N THR A 82 4.86 2.04 -16.08
CA THR A 82 5.60 0.79 -16.25
C THR A 82 7.11 1.08 -16.22
N LYS A 83 7.94 0.04 -16.16
CA LYS A 83 9.40 0.18 -16.22
C LYS A 83 9.88 1.01 -17.42
N ARG A 84 9.12 1.01 -18.53
CA ARG A 84 9.45 1.75 -19.76
C ARG A 84 8.87 3.15 -19.82
N THR A 85 7.75 3.39 -19.14
CA THR A 85 7.00 4.66 -19.26
C THR A 85 7.18 5.57 -18.08
N PHE A 86 7.70 5.06 -16.96
CA PHE A 86 8.02 5.88 -15.80
C PHE A 86 9.06 6.95 -16.16
N ARG A 87 8.86 8.14 -15.63
CA ARG A 87 9.84 9.23 -15.64
C ARG A 87 9.60 10.16 -14.46
N PRO A 88 10.67 10.71 -13.85
CA PRO A 88 10.53 11.66 -12.77
C PRO A 88 9.98 12.99 -13.31
N VAL A 89 8.88 13.46 -12.71
CA VAL A 89 8.27 14.76 -13.03
C VAL A 89 7.90 15.43 -11.71
N ASN A 90 8.53 16.58 -11.43
CA ASN A 90 8.38 17.25 -10.15
C ASN A 90 6.95 17.79 -9.94
N GLU A 91 6.39 18.43 -10.97
CA GLU A 91 5.07 19.05 -10.92
C GLU A 91 3.92 18.04 -11.09
N ALA A 92 4.24 16.83 -11.49
CA ALA A 92 3.28 15.79 -11.81
C ALA A 92 3.79 14.41 -11.41
N PRO A 93 3.93 14.14 -10.10
CA PRO A 93 4.52 12.91 -9.60
C PRO A 93 3.86 11.65 -10.18
N MET A 94 4.68 10.64 -10.45
CA MET A 94 4.27 9.37 -11.02
C MET A 94 4.83 8.23 -10.16
N SER A 95 4.04 7.19 -9.91
CA SER A 95 4.54 5.95 -9.28
C SER A 95 5.15 5.00 -10.30
N MET A 96 6.08 4.17 -9.87
CA MET A 96 6.51 2.97 -10.60
C MET A 96 5.58 1.80 -10.29
N GLY A 97 5.23 1.02 -11.32
CA GLY A 97 4.30 -0.11 -11.20
C GLY A 97 2.86 0.29 -11.46
N THR A 98 1.94 -0.65 -11.20
CA THR A 98 0.54 -0.51 -11.59
C THR A 98 -0.29 0.33 -10.61
N ARG A 99 -1.51 0.69 -11.05
CA ARG A 99 -2.54 1.32 -10.21
C ARG A 99 -2.91 0.45 -9.02
N CYS A 100 -3.12 -0.85 -9.24
CA CYS A 100 -3.51 -1.78 -8.17
C CYS A 100 -2.40 -1.97 -7.13
N ARG A 101 -1.13 -1.81 -7.53
CA ARG A 101 -0.02 -1.74 -6.58
C ARG A 101 -0.25 -0.60 -5.58
N GLN A 102 -0.57 0.60 -6.05
CA GLN A 102 -0.78 1.77 -5.19
C GLN A 102 -1.94 1.56 -4.21
N LEU A 103 -2.99 0.86 -4.61
CA LEU A 103 -4.09 0.51 -3.71
C LEU A 103 -3.67 -0.53 -2.66
N ALA A 104 -2.90 -1.55 -3.06
CA ALA A 104 -2.42 -2.60 -2.17
C ALA A 104 -1.45 -2.06 -1.10
N GLU A 105 -0.65 -1.05 -1.41
CA GLU A 105 0.29 -0.42 -0.50
C GLU A 105 -0.40 0.16 0.74
N TYR A 106 -1.64 0.68 0.63
CA TYR A 106 -2.43 1.14 1.78
C TYR A 106 -2.78 0.02 2.76
N VAL A 107 -2.86 -1.20 2.29
CA VAL A 107 -3.11 -2.36 3.16
C VAL A 107 -1.81 -2.92 3.73
N ILE A 108 -0.76 -2.97 2.92
CA ILE A 108 0.53 -3.59 3.30
C ILE A 108 1.33 -2.66 4.21
N PHE A 109 1.45 -1.37 3.88
CA PHE A 109 2.24 -0.44 4.66
C PHE A 109 1.44 0.06 5.88
N GLU A 110 1.95 -0.20 7.06
CA GLU A 110 1.32 0.27 8.30
C GLU A 110 1.60 1.75 8.52
N SER A 111 0.55 2.56 8.49
CA SER A 111 0.66 4.00 8.69
C SER A 111 -0.57 4.54 9.42
N PRO A 112 -0.47 4.90 10.72
CA PRO A 112 -1.58 5.52 11.47
C PRO A 112 -1.98 6.89 10.94
N LEU A 113 -1.08 7.55 10.24
CA LEU A 113 -1.29 8.81 9.54
C LEU A 113 -0.57 8.73 8.20
N SER A 114 -1.30 8.52 7.11
CA SER A 114 -0.76 8.37 5.77
C SER A 114 -0.99 9.63 4.95
N MET A 115 0.08 10.21 4.43
CA MET A 115 0.01 11.33 3.50
C MET A 115 -0.47 10.84 2.13
N LEU A 116 -1.42 11.55 1.52
CA LEU A 116 -1.80 11.32 0.13
C LEU A 116 -0.80 12.01 -0.80
N CYS A 117 -0.29 11.29 -1.80
CA CYS A 117 0.82 11.81 -2.62
C CYS A 117 0.37 12.60 -3.85
N ASP A 118 -0.88 12.48 -4.28
CA ASP A 118 -1.36 13.15 -5.50
C ASP A 118 -2.24 14.38 -5.20
N SER A 119 -2.61 15.12 -6.23
CA SER A 119 -3.45 16.31 -6.08
C SER A 119 -4.95 15.96 -5.98
N PRO A 120 -5.78 16.81 -5.34
CA PRO A 120 -7.22 16.59 -5.25
C PRO A 120 -7.88 16.35 -6.61
N VAL A 121 -7.44 17.05 -7.65
CA VAL A 121 -7.99 16.89 -9.02
C VAL A 121 -7.78 15.48 -9.57
N PHE A 122 -6.66 14.83 -9.29
CA PHE A 122 -6.42 13.45 -9.72
C PHE A 122 -7.22 12.45 -8.91
N TYR A 123 -7.37 12.68 -7.62
CA TYR A 123 -8.25 11.86 -6.78
C TYR A 123 -9.73 11.99 -7.18
N GLU A 124 -10.20 13.17 -7.55
CA GLU A 124 -11.56 13.38 -8.09
C GLU A 124 -11.78 12.63 -9.41
N ARG A 125 -10.81 12.68 -10.33
CA ARG A 125 -10.87 11.98 -11.62
C ARG A 125 -10.88 10.46 -11.48
N GLU A 126 -10.15 9.95 -10.51
CA GLU A 126 -10.00 8.52 -10.24
C GLU A 126 -10.82 8.11 -9.00
N SER A 127 -12.05 8.61 -8.92
CA SER A 127 -12.93 8.52 -7.74
C SER A 127 -13.17 7.08 -7.26
N GLU A 128 -13.18 6.08 -8.15
CA GLU A 128 -13.34 4.69 -7.78
C GLU A 128 -12.16 4.17 -6.94
N CYS A 129 -10.93 4.45 -7.35
CA CYS A 129 -9.73 4.13 -6.60
C CYS A 129 -9.62 4.95 -5.31
N THR A 130 -9.98 6.23 -5.39
CA THR A 130 -9.98 7.15 -4.24
C THR A 130 -10.98 6.70 -3.18
N SER A 131 -12.15 6.22 -3.56
CA SER A 131 -13.14 5.66 -2.63
C SER A 131 -12.57 4.46 -1.86
N PHE A 132 -11.85 3.56 -2.53
CA PHE A 132 -11.17 2.46 -1.84
C PHE A 132 -10.16 2.98 -0.82
N ILE A 133 -9.30 3.93 -1.21
CA ILE A 133 -8.29 4.52 -0.31
C ILE A 133 -8.97 5.16 0.92
N ALA A 134 -10.06 5.91 0.71
CA ALA A 134 -10.79 6.58 1.79
C ALA A 134 -11.43 5.61 2.79
N GLU A 135 -11.72 4.39 2.38
CA GLU A 135 -12.31 3.35 3.23
C GLU A 135 -11.27 2.51 3.99
N VAL A 136 -10.01 2.49 3.54
CA VAL A 136 -8.94 1.73 4.20
C VAL A 136 -8.64 2.33 5.57
N PRO A 137 -8.76 1.55 6.65
CA PRO A 137 -8.44 2.04 8.00
C PRO A 137 -6.96 2.35 8.18
N THR A 138 -6.65 3.32 9.02
CA THR A 138 -5.28 3.66 9.42
C THR A 138 -4.81 2.91 10.69
N VAL A 139 -5.75 2.33 11.43
CA VAL A 139 -5.48 1.54 12.65
C VAL A 139 -6.21 0.21 12.56
N TRP A 140 -5.47 -0.87 12.70
CA TRP A 140 -5.93 -2.23 12.50
C TRP A 140 -6.13 -2.98 13.82
N GLU A 141 -7.08 -3.90 13.86
CA GLU A 141 -7.34 -4.79 15.00
C GLU A 141 -6.61 -6.13 14.85
N GLU A 142 -6.41 -6.55 13.60
CA GLU A 142 -5.74 -7.81 13.30
C GLU A 142 -4.93 -7.69 12.01
N THR A 143 -3.79 -8.39 11.97
CA THR A 143 -2.93 -8.47 10.80
C THR A 143 -2.49 -9.92 10.60
N VAL A 144 -2.68 -10.44 9.40
CA VAL A 144 -2.27 -11.78 8.98
C VAL A 144 -1.26 -11.65 7.84
N ALA A 145 -0.04 -12.12 8.05
CA ALA A 145 0.92 -12.32 6.97
C ALA A 145 0.53 -13.60 6.22
N LEU A 146 0.15 -13.47 4.96
CA LEU A 146 -0.35 -14.60 4.18
C LEU A 146 0.79 -15.34 3.47
N ASP A 147 1.59 -14.61 2.71
CA ASP A 147 2.73 -15.15 1.99
C ASP A 147 3.71 -14.03 1.64
N GLY A 148 4.97 -14.36 1.40
CA GLY A 148 5.94 -13.36 0.99
C GLY A 148 7.35 -13.90 0.84
N LYS A 149 8.06 -13.29 -0.10
CA LYS A 149 9.49 -13.52 -0.32
C LYS A 149 10.18 -12.19 -0.56
N ILE A 150 11.10 -11.86 0.32
CA ILE A 150 11.80 -10.57 0.30
C ILE A 150 12.38 -10.27 -1.09
N GLY A 151 12.12 -9.08 -1.61
CA GLY A 151 12.53 -8.65 -2.95
C GLY A 151 11.70 -9.23 -4.10
N GLU A 152 10.74 -10.10 -3.84
CA GLU A 152 9.93 -10.73 -4.89
C GLU A 152 8.45 -10.37 -4.78
N TYR A 153 7.81 -10.66 -3.66
CA TYR A 153 6.39 -10.40 -3.45
C TYR A 153 6.02 -10.39 -1.97
N ILE A 154 4.85 -9.84 -1.66
CA ILE A 154 4.26 -9.86 -0.32
C ILE A 154 2.74 -9.86 -0.43
N SER A 155 2.07 -10.60 0.45
CA SER A 155 0.63 -10.64 0.61
C SER A 155 0.26 -10.56 2.08
N MET A 156 -0.63 -9.64 2.43
CA MET A 156 -1.10 -9.42 3.81
C MET A 156 -2.60 -9.17 3.83
N ALA A 157 -3.24 -9.63 4.91
CA ALA A 157 -4.61 -9.26 5.21
C ALA A 157 -4.68 -8.55 6.56
N ARG A 158 -5.56 -7.55 6.67
CA ARG A 158 -5.77 -6.77 7.88
C ARG A 158 -7.25 -6.55 8.13
N ARG A 159 -7.66 -6.52 9.40
CA ARG A 159 -9.07 -6.39 9.79
C ARG A 159 -9.33 -5.15 10.62
N LYS A 160 -10.48 -4.55 10.35
CA LYS A 160 -11.10 -3.54 11.20
C LYS A 160 -12.60 -3.81 11.29
N GLY A 161 -13.11 -3.99 12.50
CA GLY A 161 -14.50 -4.46 12.69
C GLY A 161 -14.74 -5.80 11.98
N ASP A 162 -15.79 -5.85 11.17
CA ASP A 162 -16.16 -7.05 10.40
C ASP A 162 -15.59 -7.06 8.96
N ILE A 163 -14.76 -6.09 8.62
CA ILE A 163 -14.22 -5.94 7.27
C ILE A 163 -12.74 -6.30 7.27
N TRP A 164 -12.36 -7.14 6.31
CA TRP A 164 -10.99 -7.44 5.99
C TRP A 164 -10.53 -6.69 4.74
N TYR A 165 -9.30 -6.26 4.77
CA TYR A 165 -8.60 -5.69 3.62
C TYR A 165 -7.40 -6.57 3.30
N LEU A 166 -7.18 -6.85 2.02
CA LEU A 166 -6.05 -7.65 1.56
C LEU A 166 -5.27 -6.87 0.50
N GLY A 167 -3.96 -6.87 0.64
CA GLY A 167 -3.05 -6.29 -0.34
C GLY A 167 -2.00 -7.31 -0.76
N THR A 168 -1.70 -7.36 -2.05
CA THR A 168 -0.63 -8.18 -2.60
C THR A 168 0.17 -7.37 -3.60
N LEU A 169 1.51 -7.45 -3.51
CA LEU A 169 2.47 -6.81 -4.43
C LEU A 169 3.40 -7.84 -5.03
N THR A 170 3.83 -7.61 -6.28
CA THR A 170 4.93 -8.33 -6.92
C THR A 170 6.04 -7.37 -7.35
N ASN A 171 7.24 -7.87 -7.55
CA ASN A 171 8.33 -7.14 -8.19
C ASN A 171 8.09 -6.98 -9.71
N TRP A 172 9.16 -6.77 -10.52
CA TRP A 172 9.04 -6.68 -11.98
C TRP A 172 8.77 -8.01 -12.68
N GLU A 173 8.38 -9.04 -11.95
CA GLU A 173 7.96 -10.32 -12.53
C GLU A 173 6.44 -10.42 -12.51
N LYS A 174 5.84 -10.74 -13.66
CA LYS A 174 4.43 -11.13 -13.73
C LYS A 174 4.23 -12.39 -12.88
N ARG A 175 3.24 -12.35 -11.99
CA ARG A 175 3.02 -13.43 -11.01
C ARG A 175 1.56 -13.79 -10.90
N THR A 176 1.29 -15.09 -10.91
CA THR A 176 -0.01 -15.64 -10.50
C THR A 176 0.16 -16.28 -9.12
N MET A 177 -0.68 -15.88 -8.18
CA MET A 177 -0.67 -16.39 -6.81
C MET A 177 -2.01 -17.02 -6.47
N GLU A 178 -1.98 -18.11 -5.74
CA GLU A 178 -3.13 -18.64 -5.03
C GLU A 178 -3.08 -18.12 -3.59
N ILE A 179 -4.03 -17.29 -3.24
CA ILE A 179 -4.11 -16.65 -1.92
C ILE A 179 -5.01 -17.49 -1.04
N ASP A 180 -4.50 -17.93 0.10
CA ASP A 180 -5.27 -18.64 1.13
C ASP A 180 -6.07 -17.66 1.98
N LEU A 181 -7.39 -17.76 1.92
CA LEU A 181 -8.35 -16.94 2.67
C LEU A 181 -8.97 -17.70 3.85
N SER A 182 -8.35 -18.77 4.34
CA SER A 182 -8.86 -19.58 5.45
C SER A 182 -9.03 -18.80 6.76
N PHE A 183 -8.33 -17.68 6.92
CA PHE A 183 -8.48 -16.77 8.05
C PHE A 183 -9.87 -16.12 8.16
N LEU A 184 -10.68 -16.12 7.09
CA LEU A 184 -12.03 -15.54 7.10
C LEU A 184 -13.02 -16.33 7.96
N GLY A 185 -12.72 -17.59 8.28
CA GLY A 185 -13.64 -18.45 9.01
C GLY A 185 -14.90 -18.82 8.25
N ASP A 186 -15.90 -19.31 8.97
CA ASP A 186 -17.16 -19.82 8.41
C ASP A 186 -18.08 -18.71 7.90
N GLY A 187 -18.98 -19.08 6.98
CA GLY A 187 -19.98 -18.21 6.43
C GLY A 187 -19.71 -17.83 4.97
N GLU A 188 -20.64 -17.09 4.39
CA GLU A 188 -20.53 -16.58 3.02
C GLU A 188 -19.84 -15.20 3.05
N TRP A 189 -18.84 -15.05 2.19
CA TRP A 189 -18.06 -13.83 2.07
C TRP A 189 -18.08 -13.32 0.63
N SER A 190 -18.05 -12.01 0.49
CA SER A 190 -17.89 -11.30 -0.77
C SER A 190 -16.70 -10.35 -0.68
N ALA A 191 -16.17 -9.97 -1.84
CA ALA A 191 -15.11 -8.98 -1.91
C ALA A 191 -15.28 -8.02 -3.08
N GLU A 192 -14.94 -6.77 -2.86
CA GLU A 192 -14.55 -5.87 -3.93
C GLU A 192 -13.09 -6.16 -4.26
N LEU A 193 -12.83 -6.60 -5.48
CA LEU A 193 -11.50 -6.94 -5.97
C LEU A 193 -11.03 -5.91 -6.98
N TYR A 194 -9.92 -5.25 -6.69
CA TYR A 194 -9.14 -4.42 -7.59
C TYR A 194 -7.91 -5.20 -8.04
N LYS A 195 -7.79 -5.50 -9.31
CA LYS A 195 -6.65 -6.23 -9.89
C LYS A 195 -6.16 -5.62 -11.18
N ASP A 196 -4.91 -5.85 -11.51
CA ASP A 196 -4.31 -5.42 -12.76
C ASP A 196 -5.16 -5.87 -13.96
N GLY A 197 -5.39 -4.96 -14.90
CA GLY A 197 -6.05 -5.23 -16.16
C GLY A 197 -5.14 -5.99 -17.13
N VAL A 198 -5.71 -6.44 -18.22
CA VAL A 198 -4.98 -7.25 -19.23
C VAL A 198 -3.84 -6.48 -19.88
N ASN A 199 -3.93 -5.15 -19.91
CA ASN A 199 -2.91 -4.27 -20.50
C ASN A 199 -1.99 -3.62 -19.45
N ALA A 200 -2.10 -3.95 -18.17
CA ALA A 200 -1.36 -3.28 -17.10
C ALA A 200 0.17 -3.31 -17.28
N GLY A 201 0.70 -4.33 -17.96
CA GLY A 201 2.13 -4.40 -18.31
C GLY A 201 2.59 -3.35 -19.33
N THR A 202 1.66 -2.67 -20.01
CA THR A 202 1.94 -1.59 -20.98
C THR A 202 1.30 -0.27 -20.58
N VAL A 203 0.15 -0.31 -19.95
CA VAL A 203 -0.63 0.82 -19.44
C VAL A 203 -0.81 0.62 -17.93
N ALA A 204 0.11 1.13 -17.13
CA ALA A 204 0.17 0.84 -15.70
C ALA A 204 -1.09 1.26 -14.90
N SER A 205 -1.92 2.14 -15.46
CA SER A 205 -3.21 2.52 -14.88
C SER A 205 -4.37 1.60 -15.28
N ASP A 206 -4.14 0.58 -16.13
CA ASP A 206 -5.18 -0.37 -16.52
C ASP A 206 -5.47 -1.33 -15.37
N TYR A 207 -6.72 -1.33 -14.91
CA TYR A 207 -7.19 -2.19 -13.83
C TYR A 207 -8.64 -2.61 -14.05
N THR A 208 -9.08 -3.59 -13.30
CA THR A 208 -10.48 -4.00 -13.21
C THR A 208 -10.95 -3.99 -11.78
N LYS A 209 -12.17 -3.48 -11.55
CA LYS A 209 -12.91 -3.66 -10.30
C LYS A 209 -14.04 -4.65 -10.51
N SER A 210 -14.23 -5.57 -9.59
CA SER A 210 -15.33 -6.52 -9.60
C SER A 210 -15.77 -6.88 -8.19
N ILE A 211 -17.06 -7.21 -8.04
CA ILE A 211 -17.56 -7.83 -6.82
C ILE A 211 -17.58 -9.33 -7.06
N ILE A 212 -16.90 -10.07 -6.21
CA ILE A 212 -16.80 -11.53 -6.29
C ILE A 212 -17.34 -12.18 -5.02
N ALA A 213 -17.89 -13.38 -5.17
CA ALA A 213 -18.08 -14.27 -4.03
C ALA A 213 -16.74 -14.95 -3.70
N ILE A 214 -16.40 -15.03 -2.42
CA ILE A 214 -15.21 -15.77 -1.99
C ILE A 214 -15.52 -17.26 -2.16
N PRO A 215 -14.62 -18.03 -2.83
CA PRO A 215 -14.80 -19.45 -3.03
C PRO A 215 -14.94 -20.23 -1.71
N GLN A 216 -15.68 -21.34 -1.72
CA GLN A 216 -15.90 -22.15 -0.52
C GLN A 216 -14.62 -22.81 0.00
N ASP A 217 -13.70 -23.15 -0.89
CA ASP A 217 -12.37 -23.70 -0.56
C ASP A 217 -11.40 -22.64 -0.03
N ARG A 218 -11.84 -21.36 0.07
CA ARG A 218 -11.03 -20.23 0.54
C ARG A 218 -9.77 -19.98 -0.27
N LYS A 219 -9.75 -20.34 -1.53
CA LYS A 219 -8.61 -20.11 -2.41
C LYS A 219 -8.97 -19.11 -3.50
N LEU A 220 -8.17 -18.06 -3.62
CA LEU A 220 -8.36 -17.03 -4.63
C LEU A 220 -7.12 -16.93 -5.51
N SER A 221 -7.28 -17.25 -6.79
CA SER A 221 -6.20 -17.05 -7.77
C SER A 221 -6.22 -15.64 -8.35
N VAL A 222 -5.09 -14.93 -8.25
CA VAL A 222 -4.92 -13.57 -8.79
C VAL A 222 -3.65 -13.50 -9.61
N THR A 223 -3.76 -12.94 -10.82
CA THR A 223 -2.60 -12.64 -11.67
C THR A 223 -2.29 -11.15 -11.61
N MET A 224 -1.04 -10.83 -11.30
CA MET A 224 -0.49 -9.47 -11.27
C MET A 224 0.46 -9.27 -12.45
N ALA A 225 0.43 -8.09 -13.04
CA ALA A 225 1.39 -7.69 -14.07
C ALA A 225 2.79 -7.45 -13.48
N GLU A 226 3.76 -7.14 -14.32
CA GLU A 226 5.09 -6.67 -13.90
C GLU A 226 4.95 -5.37 -13.07
N GLY A 227 5.51 -5.35 -11.88
CA GLY A 227 5.33 -4.24 -10.93
C GLY A 227 3.90 -4.09 -10.43
N GLY A 228 3.14 -5.17 -10.47
CA GLY A 228 1.72 -5.19 -10.21
C GLY A 228 1.32 -5.39 -8.76
N GLY A 229 0.00 -5.40 -8.58
CA GLY A 229 -0.61 -5.67 -7.30
C GLY A 229 -2.10 -6.03 -7.40
N CYS A 230 -2.68 -6.38 -6.28
CA CYS A 230 -4.12 -6.45 -6.13
C CYS A 230 -4.54 -6.00 -4.73
N ALA A 231 -5.74 -5.44 -4.63
CA ALA A 231 -6.32 -5.02 -3.37
C ALA A 231 -7.77 -5.52 -3.26
N LEU A 232 -8.15 -5.96 -2.08
CA LEU A 232 -9.50 -6.43 -1.80
C LEU A 232 -10.06 -5.77 -0.53
N LYS A 233 -11.36 -5.51 -0.56
CA LYS A 233 -12.18 -5.25 0.62
C LYS A 233 -13.16 -6.40 0.76
N ILE A 234 -13.06 -7.17 1.85
CA ILE A 234 -13.77 -8.44 2.06
C ILE A 234 -14.76 -8.29 3.21
N TYR A 235 -15.99 -8.71 3.02
CA TYR A 235 -17.08 -8.57 3.99
C TYR A 235 -18.02 -9.78 3.97
N LYS A 236 -18.67 -10.05 5.09
CA LYS A 236 -19.73 -11.06 5.16
C LYS A 236 -20.96 -10.63 4.38
N LYS A 237 -21.62 -11.60 3.74
CA LYS A 237 -22.95 -11.42 3.17
C LYS A 237 -24.03 -11.38 4.25
#